data_c29f45ee99ab51da4c9aca7d533c192b
#
_entry.id   c29f45ee99ab51da4c9aca7d533c192b
#
_cell.length_a   1.000
_cell.length_b   1.000
_cell.length_c   1.000
_cell.angle_alpha   90.00
_cell.angle_beta   90.00
_cell.angle_gamma   90.00
#
_symmetry.space_group_name_H-M   'P 1'
#
loop_
_entity.id
_entity.type
_entity.pdbx_description
1 polymer ?
#
loop_
_entity_poly.entity_id
_entity_poly.type
_entity_poly.pdbx_seq_one_letter_code
_entity_poly.pdbx_strand_id
1 'polypeptide(L)'
;MSFKILGTGSYAPEHVVTNDDLSALVDTNDEWITQRIGVRSRHISETETNVDMAVKAAERALENAGISADELDLIIATTITGDTLSPGTGCMVQNRIGAHCPAFDLAAACSGFLFALETAAGFLSRGAYNRVLVVSAERMSGIIDWTDRGTCCIFGDGAGAAVLGKGDGLVASHLMTKG
;
A
#
# COMPACT_ATOMS: atom_id res chain seq x y z
N MET A 1 -9.70 22.95 -5.00
CA MET A 1 -10.46 21.71 -4.89
C MET A 1 -9.52 20.66 -4.33
N SER A 2 -9.95 19.92 -3.34
CA SER A 2 -9.22 18.84 -2.73
C SER A 2 -9.99 17.52 -2.94
N PHE A 3 -9.66 16.48 -2.21
CA PHE A 3 -10.39 15.23 -2.24
C PHE A 3 -11.04 14.92 -0.88
N LYS A 4 -11.95 14.00 -0.88
CA LYS A 4 -12.41 13.27 0.30
C LYS A 4 -12.20 11.77 0.11
N ILE A 5 -12.00 11.03 1.19
CA ILE A 5 -11.94 9.58 1.17
C ILE A 5 -13.38 9.06 1.12
N LEU A 6 -13.68 8.24 0.12
CA LEU A 6 -14.99 7.60 -0.07
C LEU A 6 -15.04 6.24 0.60
N GLY A 7 -13.93 5.50 0.58
CA GLY A 7 -13.80 4.20 1.20
C GLY A 7 -12.34 3.82 1.34
N THR A 8 -12.06 2.91 2.28
CA THR A 8 -10.74 2.37 2.54
C THR A 8 -10.80 0.85 2.61
N GLY A 9 -9.68 0.22 2.27
CA GLY A 9 -9.49 -1.22 2.40
C GLY A 9 -8.07 -1.55 2.79
N SER A 10 -7.88 -2.66 3.46
CA SER A 10 -6.57 -3.17 3.84
C SER A 10 -6.52 -4.68 3.72
N TYR A 11 -5.33 -5.21 3.55
CA TYR A 11 -5.07 -6.64 3.59
C TYR A 11 -3.74 -6.91 4.29
N ALA A 12 -3.73 -7.92 5.14
CA ALA A 12 -2.51 -8.49 5.71
C ALA A 12 -2.57 -10.01 5.52
N PRO A 13 -1.47 -10.67 5.15
CA PRO A 13 -1.38 -12.14 5.07
C PRO A 13 -1.78 -12.80 6.39
N GLU A 14 -2.22 -14.06 6.32
CA GLU A 14 -2.70 -14.77 7.51
C GLU A 14 -1.55 -15.24 8.42
N HIS A 15 -0.39 -15.56 7.85
CA HIS A 15 0.77 -16.01 8.62
C HIS A 15 1.33 -14.88 9.46
N VAL A 16 1.34 -15.09 10.78
CA VAL A 16 1.85 -14.14 11.77
C VAL A 16 3.14 -14.67 12.37
N VAL A 17 4.21 -13.89 12.29
CA VAL A 17 5.51 -14.15 12.90
C VAL A 17 5.66 -13.25 14.13
N THR A 18 5.83 -13.83 15.30
CA THR A 18 6.02 -13.11 16.57
C THR A 18 7.47 -12.71 16.79
N ASN A 19 7.73 -11.87 17.78
CA ASN A 19 9.10 -11.53 18.20
C ASN A 19 9.84 -12.76 18.76
N ASP A 20 9.11 -13.68 19.43
CA ASP A 20 9.70 -14.92 19.95
C ASP A 20 10.11 -15.86 18.80
N ASP A 21 9.34 -15.92 17.73
CA ASP A 21 9.72 -16.70 16.53
C ASP A 21 11.02 -16.14 15.90
N LEU A 22 11.18 -14.82 15.85
CA LEU A 22 12.40 -14.19 15.35
C LEU A 22 13.62 -14.46 16.25
N SER A 23 13.42 -14.63 17.54
CA SER A 23 14.52 -14.93 18.47
C SER A 23 15.14 -16.30 18.23
N ALA A 24 14.46 -17.18 17.51
CA ALA A 24 15.03 -18.44 17.02
C ALA A 24 15.94 -18.28 15.79
N LEU A 25 15.85 -17.15 15.09
CA LEU A 25 16.58 -16.89 13.84
C LEU A 25 17.76 -15.93 14.06
N VAL A 26 17.58 -14.90 14.89
CA VAL A 26 18.59 -13.86 15.15
C VAL A 26 18.67 -13.53 16.63
N ASP A 27 19.81 -12.97 17.07
CA ASP A 27 20.04 -12.55 18.46
C ASP A 27 19.16 -11.34 18.83
N THR A 28 17.91 -11.61 19.24
CA THR A 28 16.90 -10.62 19.64
C THR A 28 15.94 -11.20 20.67
N ASN A 29 15.01 -10.38 21.17
CA ASN A 29 13.90 -10.80 22.03
C ASN A 29 12.74 -9.79 21.95
N ASP A 30 11.56 -10.15 22.46
CA ASP A 30 10.36 -9.31 22.43
C ASP A 30 10.57 -7.97 23.13
N GLU A 31 11.25 -7.96 24.27
CA GLU A 31 11.51 -6.72 25.03
C GLU A 31 12.34 -5.75 24.21
N TRP A 32 13.43 -6.22 23.60
CA TRP A 32 14.33 -5.40 22.78
C TRP A 32 13.61 -4.78 21.58
N ILE A 33 12.82 -5.60 20.85
CA ILE A 33 12.07 -5.13 19.67
C ILE A 33 10.99 -4.13 20.08
N THR A 34 10.18 -4.48 21.08
CA THR A 34 9.07 -3.64 21.54
C THR A 34 9.52 -2.29 22.06
N GLN A 35 10.61 -2.24 22.84
CA GLN A 35 11.14 -0.98 23.36
C GLN A 35 11.68 -0.05 22.28
N ARG A 36 12.24 -0.59 21.17
CA ARG A 36 12.86 0.20 20.11
C ARG A 36 11.90 0.63 19.02
N ILE A 37 10.99 -0.24 18.61
CA ILE A 37 10.13 -0.01 17.43
C ILE A 37 8.64 -0.26 17.70
N GLY A 38 8.28 -0.79 18.85
CA GLY A 38 6.88 -1.03 19.21
C GLY A 38 6.23 -2.24 18.53
N VAL A 39 6.93 -2.94 17.62
CA VAL A 39 6.39 -4.08 16.88
C VAL A 39 6.33 -5.31 17.79
N ARG A 40 5.19 -6.01 17.81
CA ARG A 40 5.00 -7.27 18.55
C ARG A 40 4.95 -8.49 17.62
N SER A 41 4.44 -8.29 16.42
CA SER A 41 4.35 -9.32 15.38
C SER A 41 4.32 -8.69 13.99
N ARG A 42 4.54 -9.48 12.96
CA ARG A 42 4.42 -9.07 11.56
C ARG A 42 3.69 -10.14 10.78
N HIS A 43 2.96 -9.70 9.75
CA HIS A 43 2.34 -10.59 8.79
C HIS A 43 3.33 -10.86 7.66
N ILE A 44 3.43 -12.11 7.24
CA ILE A 44 4.36 -12.55 6.20
C ILE A 44 3.58 -13.34 5.15
N SER A 45 3.72 -12.97 3.89
CA SER A 45 3.13 -13.70 2.78
C SER A 45 3.94 -14.95 2.45
N GLU A 46 3.31 -16.11 2.48
CA GLU A 46 3.92 -17.37 2.08
C GLU A 46 3.73 -17.64 0.58
N THR A 47 2.57 -17.30 0.05
CA THR A 47 2.19 -17.63 -1.34
C THR A 47 1.68 -16.45 -2.14
N GLU A 48 1.19 -15.40 -1.48
CA GLU A 48 0.60 -14.25 -2.15
C GLU A 48 1.68 -13.32 -2.71
N THR A 49 1.44 -12.84 -3.90
CA THR A 49 2.27 -11.83 -4.53
C THR A 49 1.94 -10.43 -4.01
N ASN A 50 2.77 -9.44 -4.33
CA ASN A 50 2.47 -8.03 -4.04
C ASN A 50 1.12 -7.62 -4.65
N VAL A 51 0.87 -8.01 -5.90
CA VAL A 51 -0.39 -7.72 -6.60
C VAL A 51 -1.58 -8.42 -5.96
N ASP A 52 -1.46 -9.66 -5.47
CA ASP A 52 -2.55 -10.35 -4.79
C ASP A 52 -3.04 -9.56 -3.56
N MET A 53 -2.11 -9.07 -2.76
CA MET A 53 -2.42 -8.24 -1.58
C MET A 53 -3.04 -6.90 -1.98
N ALA A 54 -2.46 -6.24 -3.01
CA ALA A 54 -2.98 -4.98 -3.53
C ALA A 54 -4.41 -5.10 -4.04
N VAL A 55 -4.73 -6.17 -4.78
CA VAL A 55 -6.08 -6.45 -5.28
C VAL A 55 -7.08 -6.61 -4.14
N LYS A 56 -6.75 -7.41 -3.12
CA LYS A 56 -7.64 -7.62 -1.96
C LYS A 56 -7.90 -6.32 -1.19
N ALA A 57 -6.89 -5.46 -1.04
CA ALA A 57 -7.07 -4.14 -0.42
C ALA A 57 -7.93 -3.22 -1.30
N ALA A 58 -7.71 -3.22 -2.61
CA ALA A 58 -8.48 -2.43 -3.57
C ALA A 58 -9.96 -2.83 -3.60
N GLU A 59 -10.26 -4.13 -3.67
CA GLU A 59 -11.64 -4.66 -3.63
C GLU A 59 -12.38 -4.24 -2.36
N ARG A 60 -11.73 -4.34 -1.20
CA ARG A 60 -12.31 -3.89 0.08
C ARG A 60 -12.53 -2.37 0.12
N ALA A 61 -11.64 -1.58 -0.50
CA ALA A 61 -11.82 -0.15 -0.59
C ALA A 61 -12.98 0.23 -1.50
N LEU A 62 -13.18 -0.46 -2.62
CA LEU A 62 -14.32 -0.28 -3.52
C LEU A 62 -15.64 -0.67 -2.84
N GLU A 63 -15.67 -1.82 -2.16
CA GLU A 63 -16.82 -2.27 -1.38
C GLU A 63 -17.19 -1.24 -0.30
N ASN A 64 -16.21 -0.77 0.46
CA ASN A 64 -16.42 0.25 1.50
C ASN A 64 -16.88 1.60 0.93
N ALA A 65 -16.43 1.96 -0.27
CA ALA A 65 -16.89 3.16 -0.98
C ALA A 65 -18.28 3.00 -1.61
N GLY A 66 -18.79 1.77 -1.75
CA GLY A 66 -20.06 1.48 -2.40
C GLY A 66 -20.04 1.74 -3.91
N ILE A 67 -18.89 1.55 -4.58
CA ILE A 67 -18.73 1.74 -6.02
C ILE A 67 -18.13 0.51 -6.70
N SER A 68 -18.37 0.37 -8.00
CA SER A 68 -17.72 -0.64 -8.84
C SER A 68 -16.38 -0.15 -9.40
N ALA A 69 -15.55 -1.08 -9.87
CA ALA A 69 -14.26 -0.76 -10.50
C ALA A 69 -14.42 0.06 -11.79
N ASP A 70 -15.53 -0.12 -12.54
CA ASP A 70 -15.84 0.63 -13.75
C ASP A 70 -16.07 2.13 -13.52
N GLU A 71 -16.35 2.51 -12.28
CA GLU A 71 -16.57 3.91 -11.91
C GLU A 71 -15.28 4.66 -11.57
N LEU A 72 -14.13 3.97 -11.60
CA LEU A 72 -12.82 4.59 -11.39
C LEU A 72 -12.34 5.31 -12.65
N ASP A 73 -11.79 6.51 -12.46
CA ASP A 73 -11.18 7.29 -13.53
C ASP A 73 -9.65 7.13 -13.57
N LEU A 74 -9.04 6.66 -12.47
CA LEU A 74 -7.59 6.52 -12.34
C LEU A 74 -7.21 5.56 -11.21
N ILE A 75 -6.14 4.79 -11.42
CA ILE A 75 -5.48 4.00 -10.37
C ILE A 75 -4.03 4.46 -10.23
N ILE A 76 -3.61 4.74 -9.00
CA ILE A 76 -2.22 5.03 -8.65
C ILE A 76 -1.77 3.98 -7.64
N ALA A 77 -0.83 3.12 -8.05
CA ALA A 77 -0.21 2.17 -7.15
C ALA A 77 1.11 2.72 -6.60
N THR A 78 1.47 2.34 -5.38
CA THR A 78 2.77 2.69 -4.80
C THR A 78 3.38 1.47 -4.14
N THR A 79 4.60 1.14 -4.53
CA THR A 79 5.36 -0.01 -4.04
C THR A 79 6.85 0.13 -4.40
N ILE A 80 7.70 -0.53 -3.62
CA ILE A 80 9.11 -0.80 -3.95
C ILE A 80 9.38 -2.30 -4.09
N THR A 81 8.38 -3.15 -3.85
CA THR A 81 8.45 -4.61 -3.90
C THR A 81 7.47 -5.18 -4.93
N GLY A 82 7.27 -4.46 -6.03
CA GLY A 82 6.41 -4.92 -7.12
C GLY A 82 6.87 -6.27 -7.68
N ASP A 83 5.92 -7.12 -8.09
CA ASP A 83 6.22 -8.47 -8.61
C ASP A 83 6.99 -8.42 -9.92
N THR A 84 6.80 -7.37 -10.71
CA THR A 84 7.51 -7.13 -11.99
C THR A 84 7.82 -5.64 -12.16
N LEU A 85 8.87 -5.38 -12.97
CA LEU A 85 9.17 -4.00 -13.36
C LEU A 85 8.15 -3.47 -14.39
N SER A 86 7.66 -4.34 -15.26
CA SER A 86 6.65 -4.05 -16.28
C SER A 86 5.92 -5.34 -16.68
N PRO A 87 4.57 -5.36 -16.71
CA PRO A 87 3.68 -4.24 -16.35
C PRO A 87 3.81 -3.83 -14.89
N GLY A 88 3.55 -2.55 -14.58
CA GLY A 88 3.55 -2.05 -13.21
C GLY A 88 2.38 -2.62 -12.39
N THR A 89 2.53 -2.55 -11.06
CA THR A 89 1.53 -3.03 -10.09
C THR A 89 0.15 -2.41 -10.33
N GLY A 90 0.09 -1.11 -10.60
CA GLY A 90 -1.18 -0.42 -10.90
C GLY A 90 -1.91 -0.99 -12.11
N CYS A 91 -1.18 -1.32 -13.18
CA CYS A 91 -1.77 -1.94 -14.37
C CYS A 91 -2.27 -3.37 -14.07
N MET A 92 -1.54 -4.12 -13.26
CA MET A 92 -1.94 -5.47 -12.88
C MET A 92 -3.16 -5.46 -11.95
N VAL A 93 -3.21 -4.54 -10.98
CA VAL A 93 -4.39 -4.32 -10.13
C VAL A 93 -5.59 -3.92 -11.00
N GLN A 94 -5.41 -2.95 -11.91
CA GLN A 94 -6.45 -2.48 -12.83
C GLN A 94 -7.11 -3.65 -13.60
N ASN A 95 -6.27 -4.51 -14.18
CA ASN A 95 -6.75 -5.69 -14.92
C ASN A 95 -7.49 -6.69 -14.01
N ARG A 96 -6.96 -6.94 -12.82
CA ARG A 96 -7.49 -7.94 -11.87
C ARG A 96 -8.83 -7.54 -11.27
N ILE A 97 -9.04 -6.25 -10.97
CA ILE A 97 -10.33 -5.74 -10.44
C ILE A 97 -11.33 -5.42 -11.55
N GLY A 98 -10.96 -5.56 -12.84
CA GLY A 98 -11.83 -5.29 -14.00
C GLY A 98 -12.05 -3.81 -14.28
N ALA A 99 -11.15 -2.91 -13.83
CA ALA A 99 -11.25 -1.48 -14.15
C ALA A 99 -10.77 -1.18 -15.59
N HIS A 100 -11.28 -0.08 -16.19
CA HIS A 100 -10.95 0.33 -17.54
C HIS A 100 -10.29 1.72 -17.63
N CYS A 101 -9.87 2.27 -16.49
CA CYS A 101 -9.23 3.58 -16.40
C CYS A 101 -7.70 3.49 -16.56
N PRO A 102 -7.00 4.61 -16.80
CA PRO A 102 -5.55 4.67 -16.73
C PRO A 102 -5.03 4.20 -15.37
N ALA A 103 -3.85 3.55 -15.39
CA ALA A 103 -3.16 3.10 -14.18
C ALA A 103 -1.66 3.28 -14.32
N PHE A 104 -0.99 3.65 -13.24
CA PHE A 104 0.47 3.78 -13.18
C PHE A 104 1.00 3.60 -11.77
N ASP A 105 2.31 3.36 -11.65
CA ASP A 105 3.01 3.23 -10.39
C ASP A 105 3.77 4.51 -10.04
N LEU A 106 3.84 4.79 -8.73
CA LEU A 106 4.62 5.87 -8.14
C LEU A 106 5.56 5.28 -7.08
N ALA A 107 6.85 5.49 -7.24
CA ALA A 107 7.86 4.99 -6.31
C ALA A 107 8.39 6.12 -5.42
N ALA A 108 8.02 6.10 -4.14
CA ALA A 108 8.52 7.00 -3.10
C ALA A 108 8.63 6.30 -1.74
N ALA A 109 8.89 4.98 -1.76
CA ALA A 109 9.07 4.13 -0.58
C ALA A 109 7.98 4.38 0.49
N CYS A 110 8.38 4.48 1.77
CA CYS A 110 7.46 4.67 2.90
C CYS A 110 6.58 5.92 2.79
N SER A 111 6.97 6.91 2.02
CA SER A 111 6.18 8.13 1.75
C SER A 111 5.28 7.99 0.52
N GLY A 112 5.35 6.88 -0.20
CA GLY A 112 4.66 6.68 -1.48
C GLY A 112 3.17 6.96 -1.42
N PHE A 113 2.49 6.48 -0.39
CA PHE A 113 1.05 6.70 -0.23
C PHE A 113 0.71 8.20 -0.11
N LEU A 114 1.50 9.00 0.61
CA LEU A 114 1.28 10.45 0.73
C LEU A 114 1.51 11.16 -0.60
N PHE A 115 2.57 10.80 -1.34
CA PHE A 115 2.81 11.32 -2.69
C PHE A 115 1.69 10.93 -3.66
N ALA A 116 1.16 9.71 -3.55
CA ALA A 116 0.04 9.26 -4.36
C ALA A 116 -1.26 10.03 -4.05
N LEU A 117 -1.54 10.34 -2.76
CA LEU A 117 -2.67 11.18 -2.37
C LEU A 117 -2.58 12.59 -2.99
N GLU A 118 -1.40 13.22 -2.92
CA GLU A 118 -1.17 14.54 -3.52
C GLU A 118 -1.28 14.50 -5.05
N THR A 119 -0.74 13.46 -5.68
CA THR A 119 -0.86 13.24 -7.11
C THR A 119 -2.33 13.09 -7.51
N ALA A 120 -3.09 12.30 -6.77
CA ALA A 120 -4.54 12.13 -6.98
C ALA A 120 -5.30 13.44 -6.82
N ALA A 121 -4.95 14.27 -5.81
CA ALA A 121 -5.53 15.61 -5.62
C ALA A 121 -5.31 16.49 -6.86
N GLY A 122 -4.11 16.44 -7.46
CA GLY A 122 -3.80 17.12 -8.70
C GLY A 122 -4.69 16.68 -9.87
N PHE A 123 -4.91 15.36 -10.05
CA PHE A 123 -5.81 14.84 -11.08
C PHE A 123 -7.26 15.25 -10.84
N LEU A 124 -7.76 15.09 -9.62
CA LEU A 124 -9.14 15.48 -9.26
C LEU A 124 -9.39 16.99 -9.46
N SER A 125 -8.39 17.83 -9.21
CA SER A 125 -8.49 19.30 -9.39
C SER A 125 -8.66 19.72 -10.85
N ARG A 126 -8.21 18.91 -11.82
CA ARG A 126 -8.37 19.18 -13.26
C ARG A 126 -9.81 19.05 -13.76
N GLY A 127 -10.70 18.50 -12.96
CA GLY A 127 -12.13 18.40 -13.27
C GLY A 127 -12.54 17.20 -14.12
N ALA A 128 -11.64 16.59 -14.86
CA ALA A 128 -11.90 15.42 -15.71
C ALA A 128 -11.96 14.09 -14.94
N TYR A 129 -11.42 14.07 -13.72
CA TYR A 129 -11.36 12.89 -12.84
C TYR A 129 -12.28 13.10 -11.64
N ASN A 130 -13.03 12.09 -11.25
CA ASN A 130 -14.00 12.15 -10.16
C ASN A 130 -13.73 11.11 -9.08
N ARG A 131 -13.15 9.95 -9.46
CA ARG A 131 -12.86 8.84 -8.57
C ARG A 131 -11.46 8.28 -8.88
N VAL A 132 -10.59 8.29 -7.88
CA VAL A 132 -9.22 7.79 -7.98
C VAL A 132 -9.00 6.73 -6.93
N LEU A 133 -8.52 5.55 -7.32
CA LEU A 133 -8.02 4.55 -6.39
C LEU A 133 -6.53 4.78 -6.16
N VAL A 134 -6.15 4.94 -4.91
CA VAL A 134 -4.76 4.88 -4.47
C VAL A 134 -4.57 3.56 -3.72
N VAL A 135 -3.60 2.76 -4.15
CA VAL A 135 -3.28 1.47 -3.51
C VAL A 135 -1.79 1.35 -3.23
N SER A 136 -1.44 0.91 -2.03
CA SER A 136 -0.07 0.63 -1.61
C SER A 136 0.03 -0.82 -1.19
N ALA A 137 1.05 -1.53 -1.64
CA ALA A 137 1.32 -2.89 -1.22
C ALA A 137 2.81 -3.14 -1.14
N GLU A 138 3.24 -3.83 -0.08
CA GLU A 138 4.62 -4.23 0.08
C GLU A 138 4.73 -5.69 0.50
N ARG A 139 5.62 -6.42 -0.17
CA ARG A 139 6.06 -7.75 0.19
C ARG A 139 7.53 -7.69 0.61
N MET A 140 7.75 -7.08 1.76
CA MET A 140 9.11 -6.84 2.28
C MET A 140 9.82 -8.15 2.62
N SER A 141 9.06 -9.19 3.03
CA SER A 141 9.59 -10.52 3.33
C SER A 141 10.41 -11.13 2.19
N GLY A 142 10.10 -10.75 0.95
CA GLY A 142 10.79 -11.25 -0.24
C GLY A 142 12.15 -10.60 -0.54
N ILE A 143 12.48 -9.47 0.11
CA ILE A 143 13.70 -8.71 -0.18
C ILE A 143 14.61 -8.47 1.03
N ILE A 144 14.11 -8.72 2.26
CA ILE A 144 14.93 -8.55 3.47
C ILE A 144 15.85 -9.75 3.69
N ASP A 145 16.98 -9.51 4.34
CA ASP A 145 17.86 -10.56 4.85
C ASP A 145 17.35 -11.00 6.24
N TRP A 146 16.85 -12.22 6.33
CA TRP A 146 16.33 -12.80 7.57
C TRP A 146 17.41 -13.07 8.62
N THR A 147 18.70 -12.96 8.26
CA THR A 147 19.81 -13.05 9.21
C THR A 147 20.27 -11.68 9.73
N ASP A 148 19.77 -10.59 9.13
CA ASP A 148 20.04 -9.23 9.60
C ASP A 148 18.98 -8.77 10.61
N ARG A 149 19.34 -8.77 11.88
CA ARG A 149 18.51 -8.25 12.97
C ARG A 149 18.04 -6.80 12.75
N GLY A 150 18.81 -6.00 12.00
CA GLY A 150 18.50 -4.60 11.74
C GLY A 150 17.25 -4.40 10.87
N THR A 151 16.92 -5.38 10.04
CA THR A 151 15.81 -5.29 9.08
C THR A 151 14.70 -6.31 9.34
N CYS A 152 15.01 -7.57 9.67
CA CYS A 152 13.99 -8.61 9.84
C CYS A 152 13.01 -8.34 11.01
N CYS A 153 13.44 -7.57 12.02
CA CYS A 153 12.59 -7.20 13.14
C CYS A 153 11.55 -6.12 12.81
N ILE A 154 11.77 -5.31 11.76
CA ILE A 154 10.99 -4.11 11.45
C ILE A 154 9.87 -4.39 10.45
N PHE A 155 10.20 -5.12 9.38
CA PHE A 155 9.34 -5.22 8.20
C PHE A 155 8.40 -6.41 8.23
N GLY A 156 7.29 -6.27 7.52
CA GLY A 156 6.31 -7.30 7.22
C GLY A 156 5.62 -6.99 5.91
N ASP A 157 4.60 -7.75 5.57
CA ASP A 157 3.88 -7.69 4.31
C ASP A 157 2.45 -7.18 4.53
N GLY A 158 1.92 -6.48 3.56
CA GLY A 158 0.55 -6.00 3.60
C GLY A 158 0.21 -5.00 2.51
N ALA A 159 -1.05 -4.64 2.44
CA ALA A 159 -1.56 -3.66 1.49
C ALA A 159 -2.65 -2.78 2.13
N GLY A 160 -2.73 -1.55 1.62
CA GLY A 160 -3.77 -0.59 1.96
C GLY A 160 -4.24 0.16 0.73
N ALA A 161 -5.52 0.51 0.68
CA ALA A 161 -6.10 1.25 -0.43
C ALA A 161 -7.11 2.29 0.04
N ALA A 162 -7.25 3.36 -0.74
CA ALA A 162 -8.28 4.37 -0.55
C ALA A 162 -8.90 4.77 -1.88
N VAL A 163 -10.22 4.81 -1.92
CA VAL A 163 -10.97 5.45 -3.01
C VAL A 163 -11.17 6.91 -2.66
N LEU A 164 -10.69 7.78 -3.53
CA LEU A 164 -10.78 9.22 -3.38
C LEU A 164 -11.82 9.79 -4.36
N GLY A 165 -12.61 10.74 -3.89
CA GLY A 165 -13.53 11.50 -4.72
C GLY A 165 -13.34 13.00 -4.55
N LYS A 166 -13.93 13.81 -5.43
CA LYS A 166 -13.95 15.27 -5.28
C LYS A 166 -14.54 15.67 -3.93
N GLY A 167 -13.91 16.61 -3.27
CA GLY A 167 -14.34 17.09 -1.95
C GLY A 167 -13.38 18.13 -1.40
N ASP A 168 -13.53 18.42 -0.12
CA ASP A 168 -12.77 19.41 0.64
C ASP A 168 -12.13 18.84 1.92
N GLY A 169 -11.93 17.50 1.93
CA GLY A 169 -11.34 16.78 3.06
C GLY A 169 -9.83 17.01 3.24
N LEU A 170 -9.09 17.33 2.17
CA LEU A 170 -7.68 17.69 2.28
C LEU A 170 -7.55 19.15 2.74
N VAL A 171 -7.15 19.35 3.98
CA VAL A 171 -7.01 20.69 4.59
C VAL A 171 -5.70 21.36 4.19
N ALA A 172 -4.60 20.61 4.21
CA ALA A 172 -3.27 21.09 3.84
C ALA A 172 -2.39 19.91 3.44
N SER A 173 -1.40 20.18 2.61
CA SER A 173 -0.40 19.20 2.19
C SER A 173 0.98 19.86 2.20
N HIS A 174 1.99 19.11 2.62
CA HIS A 174 3.38 19.53 2.54
C HIS A 174 4.24 18.30 2.25
N LEU A 175 4.85 18.27 1.07
CA LEU A 175 5.78 17.22 0.67
C LEU A 175 7.20 17.81 0.63
N MET A 176 8.16 17.05 1.17
CA MET A 176 9.57 17.40 1.11
C MET A 176 10.40 16.12 0.93
N THR A 177 11.45 16.23 0.14
CA THR A 177 12.44 15.16 -0.05
C THR A 177 13.83 15.74 0.18
N LYS A 178 14.65 14.98 0.90
CA LYS A 178 16.07 15.27 1.05
C LYS A 178 16.84 14.03 0.55
N GLY A 179 17.55 14.20 -0.58
CA GLY A 179 18.46 13.20 -1.15
C GLY A 179 19.82 13.19 -0.46
#